data_90b3e7177c8bc7697a57f8e9d9c1992e
#
_entry.id   90b3e7177c8bc7697a57f8e9d9c1992e
#
_cell.length_a   1.000
_cell.length_b   1.000
_cell.length_c   1.000
_cell.angle_alpha   90.00
_cell.angle_beta   90.00
_cell.angle_gamma   90.00
#
_symmetry.space_group_name_H-M   'P 1'
#
loop_
_entity.id
_entity.type
_entity.pdbx_description
1 polymer ?
#
loop_
_entity_poly.entity_id
_entity_poly.type
_entity_poly.pdbx_seq_one_letter_code
_entity_poly.pdbx_strand_id
1 'polypeptide(L)'
;MDVYGKIWNERRMVIRERVLEEVPPGAELEDETLQAMIDRTITELFPDEYIRLEEKRKLRHMVFNSIRRMDVLQDVLEDETITEIMVNGPHHIFVEQAGRLYETGLTFEHQTRLENIVQQIASRGNRIVNESNPILDARLEDGSRVNIVVPPIALEGPVITIRKFPKETMTMEKLLSLGALTKESCEFLQKLVIAKYNIFISGGTGAGKTTFLNVLSNFIPKEERVIT
;
A
#
# COMPACT_ATOMS: atom_id res chain seq x y z
N MET A 1 8.32 -11.00 -13.71
CA MET A 1 9.53 -10.30 -13.27
C MET A 1 9.84 -10.80 -11.86
N ASP A 2 10.78 -11.73 -11.72
CA ASP A 2 11.15 -12.31 -10.42
C ASP A 2 12.06 -11.32 -9.67
N VAL A 3 11.49 -10.21 -9.23
CA VAL A 3 12.23 -9.13 -8.54
C VAL A 3 12.67 -9.57 -7.14
N TYR A 4 12.04 -10.62 -6.61
CA TYR A 4 12.24 -11.15 -5.27
C TYR A 4 12.43 -12.66 -5.29
N GLY A 5 13.39 -13.15 -6.08
CA GLY A 5 13.71 -14.57 -6.14
C GLY A 5 13.93 -15.19 -4.76
N LYS A 6 13.70 -16.48 -4.66
CA LYS A 6 13.81 -17.26 -3.42
C LYS A 6 15.11 -16.96 -2.64
N ILE A 7 16.24 -16.81 -3.36
CA ILE A 7 17.57 -16.48 -2.77
C ILE A 7 17.54 -15.14 -2.02
N TRP A 8 16.87 -14.12 -2.55
CA TRP A 8 16.79 -12.80 -1.92
C TRP A 8 15.96 -12.83 -0.63
N ASN A 9 14.88 -13.60 -0.63
CA ASN A 9 14.06 -13.78 0.56
C ASN A 9 14.84 -14.54 1.65
N GLU A 10 15.55 -15.61 1.31
CA GLU A 10 16.37 -16.36 2.25
C GLU A 10 17.48 -15.47 2.86
N ARG A 11 18.18 -14.69 2.05
CA ARG A 11 19.20 -13.74 2.54
C ARG A 11 18.60 -12.67 3.46
N ARG A 12 17.45 -12.10 3.07
CA ARG A 12 16.74 -11.13 3.90
C ARG A 12 16.44 -11.68 5.28
N MET A 13 15.93 -12.93 5.35
CA MET A 13 15.57 -13.60 6.61
C MET A 13 16.80 -13.74 7.53
N VAL A 14 17.87 -14.32 7.02
CA VAL A 14 19.10 -14.56 7.81
C VAL A 14 19.71 -13.24 8.31
N ILE A 15 19.77 -12.23 7.46
CA ILE A 15 20.29 -10.90 7.85
C ILE A 15 19.40 -10.29 8.93
N ARG A 16 18.07 -10.34 8.74
CA ARG A 16 17.10 -9.79 9.68
C ARG A 16 17.20 -10.45 11.07
N GLU A 17 17.24 -11.78 11.12
CA GLU A 17 17.40 -12.52 12.38
C GLU A 17 18.67 -12.09 13.10
N ARG A 18 19.79 -12.04 12.40
CA ARG A 18 21.07 -11.64 12.97
C ARG A 18 21.06 -10.21 13.50
N VAL A 19 20.48 -9.27 12.75
CA VAL A 19 20.34 -7.87 13.21
C VAL A 19 19.44 -7.79 14.46
N LEU A 20 18.35 -8.54 14.52
CA LEU A 20 17.44 -8.52 15.67
C LEU A 20 18.07 -9.15 16.92
N GLU A 21 18.96 -10.13 16.79
CA GLU A 21 19.71 -10.68 17.92
C GLU A 21 20.65 -9.64 18.57
N GLU A 22 21.17 -8.70 17.78
CA GLU A 22 22.08 -7.65 18.27
C GLU A 22 21.34 -6.43 18.87
N VAL A 23 20.05 -6.29 18.59
CA VAL A 23 19.22 -5.18 19.10
C VAL A 23 18.71 -5.54 20.50
N PRO A 24 19.09 -4.78 21.54
CA PRO A 24 18.57 -5.01 22.89
C PRO A 24 17.05 -4.87 22.92
N PRO A 25 16.31 -5.71 23.66
CA PRO A 25 14.89 -5.58 23.85
C PRO A 25 14.47 -4.19 24.35
N GLY A 26 13.59 -3.51 23.62
CA GLY A 26 13.10 -2.18 24.00
C GLY A 26 14.03 -1.01 23.59
N ALA A 27 15.12 -1.26 22.88
CA ALA A 27 15.97 -0.19 22.36
C ALA A 27 15.31 0.50 21.15
N GLU A 28 15.10 1.81 21.26
CA GLU A 28 14.76 2.64 20.10
C GLU A 28 16.06 3.02 19.37
N LEU A 29 16.35 2.31 18.29
CA LEU A 29 17.47 2.64 17.41
C LEU A 29 17.05 3.71 16.41
N GLU A 30 17.93 4.67 16.15
CA GLU A 30 17.77 5.58 15.00
C GLU A 30 17.91 4.81 13.67
N ASP A 31 17.21 5.27 12.64
CA ASP A 31 17.18 4.60 11.34
C ASP A 31 18.56 4.48 10.71
N GLU A 32 19.42 5.48 10.86
CA GLU A 32 20.80 5.46 10.38
C GLU A 32 21.63 4.37 11.07
N THR A 33 21.48 4.23 12.38
CA THR A 33 22.14 3.18 13.18
C THR A 33 21.69 1.80 12.73
N LEU A 34 20.41 1.59 12.55
CA LEU A 34 19.86 0.33 12.05
C LEU A 34 20.38 -0.01 10.65
N GLN A 35 20.44 0.97 9.73
CA GLN A 35 20.96 0.76 8.39
C GLN A 35 22.47 0.38 8.42
N ALA A 36 23.24 1.03 9.29
CA ALA A 36 24.66 0.71 9.46
C ALA A 36 24.86 -0.71 10.02
N MET A 37 24.02 -1.14 10.97
CA MET A 37 24.01 -2.51 11.49
C MET A 37 23.70 -3.52 10.38
N ILE A 38 22.67 -3.26 9.56
CA ILE A 38 22.32 -4.13 8.43
C ILE A 38 23.48 -4.23 7.45
N ASP A 39 24.13 -3.12 7.07
CA ASP A 39 25.26 -3.12 6.15
C ASP A 39 26.47 -3.91 6.69
N ARG A 40 26.75 -3.81 8.00
CA ARG A 40 27.76 -4.60 8.68
C ARG A 40 27.42 -6.09 8.63
N THR A 41 26.20 -6.44 9.04
CA THR A 41 25.71 -7.83 9.06
C THR A 41 25.75 -8.48 7.67
N ILE A 42 25.39 -7.75 6.59
CA ILE A 42 25.53 -8.24 5.22
C ILE A 42 26.99 -8.61 4.91
N THR A 43 27.94 -7.78 5.33
CA THR A 43 29.36 -8.00 5.07
C THR A 43 29.92 -9.17 5.88
N GLU A 44 29.47 -9.34 7.11
CA GLU A 44 29.87 -10.42 8.02
C GLU A 44 29.33 -11.79 7.61
N LEU A 45 28.07 -11.84 7.14
CA LEU A 45 27.43 -13.09 6.75
C LEU A 45 27.88 -13.60 5.37
N PHE A 46 28.32 -12.71 4.49
CA PHE A 46 28.70 -13.07 3.13
C PHE A 46 30.11 -12.56 2.75
N PRO A 47 31.18 -12.93 3.54
CA PRO A 47 32.52 -12.36 3.39
C PRO A 47 33.17 -12.75 2.06
N ASP A 48 32.86 -13.93 1.54
CA ASP A 48 33.47 -14.48 0.33
C ASP A 48 32.62 -14.23 -0.93
N GLU A 49 31.48 -13.57 -0.80
CA GLU A 49 30.60 -13.29 -1.92
C GLU A 49 30.77 -11.86 -2.44
N TYR A 50 30.96 -11.73 -3.75
CA TYR A 50 30.92 -10.43 -4.40
C TYR A 50 29.47 -9.96 -4.56
N ILE A 51 28.98 -9.17 -3.60
CA ILE A 51 27.68 -8.50 -3.65
C ILE A 51 27.88 -7.12 -4.26
N ARG A 52 27.24 -6.86 -5.40
CA ARG A 52 27.29 -5.54 -6.05
C ARG A 52 26.67 -4.48 -5.14
N LEU A 53 27.12 -3.23 -5.25
CA LEU A 53 26.62 -2.14 -4.42
C LEU A 53 25.09 -1.96 -4.52
N GLU A 54 24.52 -2.15 -5.71
CA GLU A 54 23.07 -2.09 -5.92
C GLU A 54 22.34 -3.22 -5.20
N GLU A 55 22.91 -4.42 -5.23
CA GLU A 55 22.38 -5.58 -4.53
C GLU A 55 22.43 -5.40 -3.01
N LYS A 56 23.53 -4.85 -2.51
CA LYS A 56 23.68 -4.53 -1.08
C LYS A 56 22.65 -3.47 -0.65
N ARG A 57 22.44 -2.44 -1.45
CA ARG A 57 21.42 -1.42 -1.19
C ARG A 57 20.01 -2.03 -1.16
N LYS A 58 19.72 -2.93 -2.10
CA LYS A 58 18.43 -3.63 -2.16
C LYS A 58 18.20 -4.51 -0.93
N LEU A 59 19.18 -5.33 -0.54
CA LEU A 59 19.10 -6.15 0.68
C LEU A 59 18.90 -5.28 1.92
N ARG A 60 19.66 -4.21 2.07
CA ARG A 60 19.49 -3.26 3.18
C ARG A 60 18.06 -2.71 3.22
N HIS A 61 17.53 -2.27 2.08
CA HIS A 61 16.17 -1.75 1.96
C HIS A 61 15.12 -2.79 2.37
N MET A 62 15.24 -4.02 1.86
CA MET A 62 14.33 -5.12 2.20
C MET A 62 14.37 -5.47 3.69
N VAL A 63 15.57 -5.57 4.28
CA VAL A 63 15.73 -5.87 5.71
C VAL A 63 15.20 -4.72 6.56
N PHE A 64 15.53 -3.49 6.22
CA PHE A 64 15.03 -2.30 6.90
C PHE A 64 13.49 -2.25 6.89
N ASN A 65 12.87 -2.46 5.72
CA ASN A 65 11.41 -2.50 5.60
C ASN A 65 10.79 -3.62 6.44
N SER A 66 11.47 -4.77 6.55
CA SER A 66 10.99 -5.88 7.37
C SER A 66 11.06 -5.61 8.88
N ILE A 67 11.90 -4.69 9.33
CA ILE A 67 12.05 -4.34 10.76
C ILE A 67 11.18 -3.14 11.15
N ARG A 68 11.18 -2.10 10.31
CA ARG A 68 10.58 -0.78 10.63
C ARG A 68 9.25 -0.49 9.96
N ARG A 69 8.99 -1.13 8.82
CA ARG A 69 7.87 -0.78 7.94
C ARG A 69 6.92 -1.96 7.74
N MET A 70 6.22 -1.96 6.60
CA MET A 70 5.22 -2.97 6.24
C MET A 70 5.82 -4.21 5.55
N ASP A 71 7.09 -4.50 5.79
CA ASP A 71 7.79 -5.66 5.23
C ASP A 71 7.69 -5.72 3.69
N VAL A 72 7.33 -6.89 3.14
CA VAL A 72 7.17 -7.10 1.69
C VAL A 72 6.10 -6.23 1.05
N LEU A 73 5.17 -5.68 1.84
CA LEU A 73 4.14 -4.78 1.34
C LEU A 73 4.66 -3.36 1.11
N GLN A 74 5.81 -2.97 1.68
CA GLN A 74 6.27 -1.60 1.63
C GLN A 74 6.54 -1.14 0.19
N ASP A 75 7.22 -1.96 -0.61
CA ASP A 75 7.56 -1.61 -1.97
C ASP A 75 6.33 -1.49 -2.88
N VAL A 76 5.33 -2.36 -2.69
CA VAL A 76 4.06 -2.28 -3.44
C VAL A 76 3.17 -1.14 -2.96
N LEU A 77 3.31 -0.73 -1.70
CA LEU A 77 2.67 0.48 -1.18
C LEU A 77 3.29 1.76 -1.76
N GLU A 78 4.59 1.78 -1.98
CA GLU A 78 5.31 2.93 -2.55
C GLU A 78 5.18 3.03 -4.08
N ASP A 79 4.88 1.93 -4.78
CA ASP A 79 4.67 1.93 -6.24
C ASP A 79 3.37 2.66 -6.63
N GLU A 80 3.48 3.85 -7.19
CA GLU A 80 2.34 4.71 -7.56
C GLU A 80 1.44 4.12 -8.66
N THR A 81 1.93 3.15 -9.40
CA THR A 81 1.18 2.48 -10.48
C THR A 81 0.19 1.43 -9.96
N ILE A 82 0.37 1.01 -8.70
CA ILE A 82 -0.51 0.06 -8.01
C ILE A 82 -1.65 0.82 -7.34
N THR A 83 -2.88 0.39 -7.61
CA THR A 83 -4.11 1.00 -7.08
C THR A 83 -4.70 0.24 -5.90
N GLU A 84 -4.54 -1.09 -5.88
CA GLU A 84 -5.06 -1.95 -4.82
C GLU A 84 -4.08 -3.08 -4.52
N ILE A 85 -3.97 -3.46 -3.23
CA ILE A 85 -3.13 -4.56 -2.74
C ILE A 85 -4.04 -5.50 -1.95
N MET A 86 -3.99 -6.78 -2.27
CA MET A 86 -4.78 -7.81 -1.60
C MET A 86 -3.88 -8.91 -1.11
N VAL A 87 -3.91 -9.16 0.19
CA VAL A 87 -3.16 -10.21 0.89
C VAL A 87 -4.15 -11.28 1.35
N ASN A 88 -4.02 -12.48 0.84
CA ASN A 88 -4.84 -13.62 1.21
C ASN A 88 -3.97 -14.65 1.93
N GLY A 89 -3.82 -14.49 3.25
CA GLY A 89 -2.86 -15.25 4.01
C GLY A 89 -1.40 -14.90 3.65
N PRO A 90 -0.41 -15.62 4.21
CA PRO A 90 1.00 -15.24 4.10
C PRO A 90 1.61 -15.45 2.71
N HIS A 91 1.01 -16.25 1.84
CA HIS A 91 1.64 -16.70 0.60
C HIS A 91 1.04 -16.13 -0.68
N HIS A 92 -0.13 -15.50 -0.61
CA HIS A 92 -0.85 -15.01 -1.77
C HIS A 92 -1.06 -13.49 -1.68
N ILE A 93 -0.22 -12.75 -2.40
CA ILE A 93 -0.28 -11.29 -2.47
C ILE A 93 -0.55 -10.88 -3.92
N PHE A 94 -1.68 -10.21 -4.12
CA PHE A 94 -2.11 -9.70 -5.40
C PHE A 94 -2.07 -8.18 -5.41
N VAL A 95 -1.86 -7.62 -6.59
CA VAL A 95 -1.94 -6.17 -6.81
C VAL A 95 -2.81 -5.87 -8.02
N GLU A 96 -3.51 -4.75 -7.96
CA GLU A 96 -4.15 -4.17 -9.13
C GLU A 96 -3.25 -3.08 -9.70
N GLN A 97 -2.91 -3.22 -11.00
CA GLN A 97 -2.13 -2.24 -11.74
C GLN A 97 -2.76 -2.04 -13.12
N ALA A 98 -3.02 -0.81 -13.51
CA ALA A 98 -3.68 -0.45 -14.77
C ALA A 98 -5.01 -1.22 -15.00
N GLY A 99 -5.80 -1.44 -13.93
CA GLY A 99 -7.09 -2.14 -13.97
C GLY A 99 -7.00 -3.66 -14.18
N ARG A 100 -5.83 -4.25 -13.95
CA ARG A 100 -5.61 -5.70 -14.04
C ARG A 100 -5.01 -6.22 -12.75
N LEU A 101 -5.42 -7.44 -12.38
CA LEU A 101 -4.93 -8.14 -11.20
C LEU A 101 -3.72 -9.00 -11.57
N TYR A 102 -2.69 -8.93 -10.72
CA TYR A 102 -1.48 -9.75 -10.82
C TYR A 102 -1.14 -10.35 -9.47
N GLU A 103 -0.73 -11.61 -9.46
CA GLU A 103 -0.06 -12.22 -8.32
C GLU A 103 1.40 -11.78 -8.31
N THR A 104 1.89 -11.27 -7.17
CA THR A 104 3.21 -10.63 -7.11
C THR A 104 4.37 -11.61 -6.94
N GLY A 105 4.09 -12.82 -6.47
CA GLY A 105 5.12 -13.76 -5.99
C GLY A 105 5.77 -13.37 -4.66
N LEU A 106 5.37 -12.25 -4.06
CA LEU A 106 5.81 -11.87 -2.70
C LEU A 106 5.15 -12.77 -1.67
N THR A 107 5.89 -13.10 -0.62
CA THR A 107 5.37 -13.92 0.49
C THR A 107 5.90 -13.41 1.82
N PHE A 108 5.11 -13.54 2.86
CA PHE A 108 5.59 -13.42 4.24
C PHE A 108 6.28 -14.73 4.65
N GLU A 109 7.27 -14.63 5.52
CA GLU A 109 8.02 -15.77 6.04
C GLU A 109 7.12 -16.77 6.76
N HIS A 110 6.28 -16.22 7.65
CA HIS A 110 5.35 -17.00 8.48
C HIS A 110 4.06 -16.21 8.66
N GLN A 111 2.98 -16.93 8.98
CA GLN A 111 1.70 -16.32 9.31
C GLN A 111 1.82 -15.28 10.45
N THR A 112 2.63 -15.58 11.48
CA THR A 112 2.87 -14.68 12.61
C THR A 112 3.42 -13.32 12.14
N ARG A 113 4.20 -13.28 11.04
CA ARG A 113 4.69 -12.02 10.50
C ARG A 113 3.56 -11.18 9.92
N LEU A 114 2.63 -11.80 9.18
CA LEU A 114 1.43 -11.14 8.67
C LEU A 114 0.55 -10.64 9.83
N GLU A 115 0.38 -11.46 10.88
CA GLU A 115 -0.36 -11.07 12.08
C GLU A 115 0.26 -9.84 12.77
N ASN A 116 1.59 -9.77 12.85
CA ASN A 116 2.28 -8.60 13.38
C ASN A 116 2.02 -7.34 12.56
N ILE A 117 1.99 -7.43 11.23
CA ILE A 117 1.61 -6.32 10.35
C ILE A 117 0.16 -5.90 10.59
N VAL A 118 -0.74 -6.85 10.75
CA VAL A 118 -2.15 -6.60 11.11
C VAL A 118 -2.24 -5.79 12.41
N GLN A 119 -1.53 -6.23 13.46
CA GLN A 119 -1.51 -5.53 14.75
C GLN A 119 -0.85 -4.15 14.65
N GLN A 120 0.19 -4.00 13.84
CA GLN A 120 0.83 -2.71 13.57
C GLN A 120 -0.13 -1.72 12.91
N ILE A 121 -0.91 -2.16 11.92
CA ILE A 121 -1.93 -1.32 11.27
C ILE A 121 -3.04 -0.94 12.28
N ALA A 122 -3.53 -1.91 13.04
CA ALA A 122 -4.57 -1.69 14.03
C ALA A 122 -4.15 -0.69 15.10
N SER A 123 -2.95 -0.85 15.65
CA SER A 123 -2.43 0.02 16.71
C SER A 123 -2.20 1.46 16.25
N ARG A 124 -1.74 1.69 15.02
CA ARG A 124 -1.61 3.04 14.44
C ARG A 124 -2.96 3.75 14.31
N GLY A 125 -4.05 2.99 14.04
CA GLY A 125 -5.41 3.49 14.00
C GLY A 125 -6.09 3.60 15.36
N ASN A 126 -5.41 3.28 16.46
CA ASN A 126 -6.00 3.15 17.79
C ASN A 126 -7.20 2.15 17.79
N ARG A 127 -7.07 1.07 17.05
CA ARG A 127 -8.10 0.03 16.87
C ARG A 127 -7.59 -1.31 17.38
N ILE A 128 -8.52 -2.19 17.67
CA ILE A 128 -8.25 -3.57 18.10
C ILE A 128 -8.84 -4.51 17.08
N VAL A 129 -8.04 -5.47 16.63
CA VAL A 129 -8.47 -6.57 15.77
C VAL A 129 -8.01 -7.88 16.40
N ASN A 130 -8.94 -8.79 16.65
CA ASN A 130 -8.73 -10.11 17.25
C ASN A 130 -9.91 -11.02 16.95
N GLU A 131 -9.92 -12.24 17.50
CA GLU A 131 -11.01 -13.21 17.30
C GLU A 131 -12.40 -12.69 17.71
N SER A 132 -12.47 -11.82 18.72
CA SER A 132 -13.74 -11.21 19.18
C SER A 132 -14.18 -10.03 18.28
N ASN A 133 -13.23 -9.36 17.63
CA ASN A 133 -13.46 -8.28 16.69
C ASN A 133 -12.65 -8.55 15.42
N PRO A 134 -13.10 -9.49 14.58
CA PRO A 134 -12.29 -10.02 13.50
C PRO A 134 -12.25 -9.16 12.24
N ILE A 135 -12.95 -8.05 12.20
CA ILE A 135 -13.02 -7.13 11.04
C ILE A 135 -12.55 -5.75 11.49
N LEU A 136 -11.64 -5.17 10.71
CA LEU A 136 -11.12 -3.82 10.93
C LEU A 136 -11.15 -3.02 9.62
N ASP A 137 -11.79 -1.84 9.68
CA ASP A 137 -11.64 -0.79 8.67
C ASP A 137 -10.79 0.34 9.25
N ALA A 138 -9.70 0.67 8.57
CA ALA A 138 -8.75 1.70 8.99
C ALA A 138 -8.27 2.54 7.80
N ARG A 139 -7.44 3.53 8.10
CA ARG A 139 -6.68 4.30 7.09
C ARG A 139 -5.20 4.28 7.46
N LEU A 140 -4.35 4.14 6.45
CA LEU A 140 -2.92 4.34 6.59
C LEU A 140 -2.59 5.85 6.65
N GLU A 141 -1.35 6.17 7.00
CA GLU A 141 -0.87 7.56 7.11
C GLU A 141 -0.94 8.33 5.78
N ASP A 142 -0.82 7.64 4.65
CA ASP A 142 -0.96 8.20 3.31
C ASP A 142 -2.42 8.42 2.88
N GLY A 143 -3.39 8.08 3.75
CA GLY A 143 -4.83 8.17 3.49
C GLY A 143 -5.44 6.93 2.82
N SER A 144 -4.63 5.94 2.45
CA SER A 144 -5.10 4.68 1.87
C SER A 144 -6.05 3.96 2.81
N ARG A 145 -7.13 3.39 2.26
CA ARG A 145 -8.11 2.62 3.05
C ARG A 145 -7.64 1.19 3.20
N VAL A 146 -7.72 0.67 4.41
CA VAL A 146 -7.36 -0.70 4.74
C VAL A 146 -8.56 -1.40 5.34
N ASN A 147 -8.92 -2.54 4.78
CA ASN A 147 -9.83 -3.51 5.38
C ASN A 147 -9.01 -4.75 5.78
N ILE A 148 -9.22 -5.22 7.00
CA ILE A 148 -8.54 -6.41 7.55
C ILE A 148 -9.61 -7.36 8.07
N VAL A 149 -9.45 -8.62 7.75
CA VAL A 149 -10.27 -9.71 8.28
C VAL A 149 -9.34 -10.78 8.83
N VAL A 150 -9.56 -11.18 10.09
CA VAL A 150 -8.75 -12.20 10.76
C VAL A 150 -9.60 -13.44 11.12
N PRO A 151 -8.98 -14.56 11.54
CA PRO A 151 -9.71 -15.68 12.09
C PRO A 151 -10.66 -15.25 13.24
N PRO A 152 -11.84 -15.86 13.39
CA PRO A 152 -12.30 -17.09 12.72
C PRO A 152 -12.99 -16.88 11.36
N ILE A 153 -13.13 -15.63 10.89
CA ILE A 153 -13.80 -15.35 9.62
C ILE A 153 -12.87 -15.71 8.44
N ALA A 154 -11.62 -15.30 8.48
CA ALA A 154 -10.61 -15.63 7.49
C ALA A 154 -9.92 -16.94 7.86
N LEU A 155 -10.29 -18.05 7.21
CA LEU A 155 -9.88 -19.41 7.61
C LEU A 155 -8.42 -19.73 7.30
N GLU A 156 -7.86 -19.14 6.25
CA GLU A 156 -6.48 -19.40 5.78
C GLU A 156 -5.45 -18.40 6.32
N GLY A 157 -5.82 -17.68 7.39
CA GLY A 157 -5.00 -16.61 7.96
C GLY A 157 -5.56 -15.24 7.66
N PRO A 158 -4.91 -14.16 8.15
CA PRO A 158 -5.38 -12.80 7.93
C PRO A 158 -5.50 -12.43 6.45
N VAL A 159 -6.57 -11.72 6.13
CA VAL A 159 -6.79 -11.10 4.81
C VAL A 159 -6.68 -9.59 4.97
N ILE A 160 -5.90 -8.94 4.12
CA ILE A 160 -5.74 -7.48 4.10
C ILE A 160 -6.06 -6.98 2.70
N THR A 161 -6.93 -5.99 2.60
CA THR A 161 -7.17 -5.26 1.36
C THR A 161 -6.80 -3.80 1.56
N ILE A 162 -5.87 -3.27 0.76
CA ILE A 162 -5.45 -1.88 0.81
C ILE A 162 -5.83 -1.22 -0.51
N ARG A 163 -6.73 -0.25 -0.45
CA ARG A 163 -7.07 0.60 -1.59
C ARG A 163 -6.29 1.91 -1.46
N LYS A 164 -5.32 2.09 -2.34
CA LYS A 164 -4.45 3.26 -2.30
C LYS A 164 -5.20 4.54 -2.65
N PHE A 165 -4.83 5.62 -1.98
CA PHE A 165 -5.34 6.94 -2.34
C PHE A 165 -4.52 7.47 -3.52
N PRO A 166 -5.16 7.84 -4.65
CA PRO A 166 -4.42 8.35 -5.80
C PRO A 166 -3.74 9.66 -5.43
N LYS A 167 -2.42 9.74 -5.64
CA LYS A 167 -1.64 10.96 -5.39
C LYS A 167 -1.96 12.06 -6.39
N GLU A 168 -2.22 11.68 -7.66
CA GLU A 168 -2.66 12.62 -8.68
C GLU A 168 -4.19 12.72 -8.66
N THR A 169 -4.69 13.88 -8.32
CA THR A 169 -6.11 14.21 -8.49
C THR A 169 -6.42 14.37 -9.97
N MET A 170 -7.42 13.63 -10.45
CA MET A 170 -7.94 13.84 -11.80
C MET A 170 -8.52 15.26 -11.89
N THR A 171 -8.11 16.02 -12.91
CA THR A 171 -8.63 17.36 -13.18
C THR A 171 -9.46 17.37 -14.46
N MET A 172 -10.22 18.43 -14.67
CA MET A 172 -11.00 18.59 -15.90
C MET A 172 -10.10 18.69 -17.13
N GLU A 173 -8.96 19.36 -17.02
CA GLU A 173 -7.97 19.48 -18.09
C GLU A 173 -7.40 18.10 -18.48
N LYS A 174 -7.17 17.25 -17.47
CA LYS A 174 -6.72 15.86 -17.71
C LYS A 174 -7.78 15.05 -18.44
N LEU A 175 -9.07 15.16 -18.05
CA LEU A 175 -10.18 14.49 -18.73
C LEU A 175 -10.33 14.95 -20.19
N LEU A 176 -10.16 16.25 -20.45
CA LEU A 176 -10.16 16.80 -21.80
C LEU A 176 -8.98 16.28 -22.62
N SER A 177 -7.77 16.24 -22.04
CA SER A 177 -6.58 15.73 -22.73
C SER A 177 -6.66 14.24 -23.05
N LEU A 178 -7.36 13.45 -22.22
CA LEU A 178 -7.64 12.04 -22.45
C LEU A 178 -8.81 11.79 -23.44
N GLY A 179 -9.46 12.84 -23.93
CA GLY A 179 -10.62 12.72 -24.81
C GLY A 179 -11.86 12.15 -24.15
N ALA A 180 -11.92 12.11 -22.83
CA ALA A 180 -13.06 11.62 -22.07
C ALA A 180 -14.29 12.56 -22.19
N LEU A 181 -14.02 13.84 -22.44
CA LEU A 181 -15.02 14.89 -22.65
C LEU A 181 -14.60 15.84 -23.77
N THR A 182 -15.60 16.47 -24.40
CA THR A 182 -15.36 17.63 -25.26
C THR A 182 -15.37 18.94 -24.44
N LYS A 183 -14.75 19.97 -24.96
CA LYS A 183 -14.74 21.30 -24.30
C LYS A 183 -16.17 21.84 -24.13
N GLU A 184 -17.03 21.65 -25.13
CA GLU A 184 -18.44 22.06 -25.07
C GLU A 184 -19.20 21.33 -23.95
N SER A 185 -18.99 20.02 -23.82
CA SER A 185 -19.60 19.23 -22.74
C SER A 185 -19.11 19.69 -21.36
N CYS A 186 -17.83 20.03 -21.24
CA CYS A 186 -17.25 20.57 -20.00
C CYS A 186 -17.92 21.90 -19.61
N GLU A 187 -18.00 22.86 -20.54
CA GLU A 187 -18.63 24.17 -20.30
C GLU A 187 -20.13 24.05 -19.94
N PHE A 188 -20.82 23.09 -20.57
CA PHE A 188 -22.22 22.79 -20.25
C PHE A 188 -22.37 22.22 -18.83
N LEU A 189 -21.59 21.22 -18.48
CA LEU A 189 -21.61 20.62 -17.14
C LEU A 189 -21.25 21.62 -16.05
N GLN A 190 -20.26 22.49 -16.27
CA GLN A 190 -19.91 23.57 -15.36
C GLN A 190 -21.13 24.47 -15.07
N LYS A 191 -21.86 24.88 -16.11
CA LYS A 191 -23.08 25.70 -15.97
C LYS A 191 -24.16 24.97 -15.15
N LEU A 192 -24.34 23.68 -15.38
CA LEU A 192 -25.29 22.86 -14.62
C LEU A 192 -24.95 22.77 -13.13
N VAL A 193 -23.66 22.58 -12.81
CA VAL A 193 -23.19 22.54 -11.41
C VAL A 193 -23.42 23.89 -10.72
N ILE A 194 -23.03 24.99 -11.37
CA ILE A 194 -23.20 26.36 -10.82
C ILE A 194 -24.69 26.68 -10.64
N ALA A 195 -25.54 26.24 -11.58
CA ALA A 195 -27.01 26.44 -11.51
C ALA A 195 -27.69 25.47 -10.55
N LYS A 196 -26.95 24.61 -9.83
CA LYS A 196 -27.45 23.65 -8.82
C LYS A 196 -28.43 22.61 -9.37
N TYR A 197 -28.22 22.15 -10.59
CA TYR A 197 -29.01 21.05 -11.13
C TYR A 197 -28.62 19.73 -10.45
N ASN A 198 -29.59 18.84 -10.33
CA ASN A 198 -29.36 17.46 -9.90
C ASN A 198 -28.70 16.69 -11.05
N ILE A 199 -27.48 16.14 -10.77
CA ILE A 199 -26.70 15.41 -11.76
C ILE A 199 -26.54 13.97 -11.29
N PHE A 200 -26.92 13.01 -12.14
CA PHE A 200 -26.74 11.59 -11.90
C PHE A 200 -25.66 11.04 -12.81
N ILE A 201 -24.63 10.38 -12.21
CA ILE A 201 -23.53 9.74 -12.93
C ILE A 201 -23.71 8.23 -12.78
N SER A 202 -23.94 7.54 -13.90
CA SER A 202 -24.12 6.09 -13.93
C SER A 202 -23.10 5.42 -14.85
N GLY A 203 -22.88 4.13 -14.63
CA GLY A 203 -21.93 3.32 -15.41
C GLY A 203 -21.52 2.06 -14.66
N GLY A 204 -20.81 1.17 -15.31
CA GLY A 204 -20.26 -0.08 -14.73
C GLY A 204 -19.23 0.15 -13.63
N THR A 205 -18.82 -0.92 -12.95
CA THR A 205 -17.71 -0.89 -11.99
C THR A 205 -16.43 -0.48 -12.73
N GLY A 206 -15.58 0.35 -12.10
CA GLY A 206 -14.34 0.82 -12.71
C GLY A 206 -14.50 1.88 -13.82
N ALA A 207 -15.72 2.29 -14.19
CA ALA A 207 -15.95 3.25 -15.27
C ALA A 207 -15.59 4.72 -14.92
N GLY A 208 -15.02 4.98 -13.76
CA GLY A 208 -14.58 6.32 -13.36
C GLY A 208 -15.70 7.24 -12.82
N LYS A 209 -16.86 6.69 -12.42
CA LYS A 209 -18.00 7.49 -11.91
C LYS A 209 -17.62 8.45 -10.78
N THR A 210 -16.94 7.92 -9.75
CA THR A 210 -16.52 8.71 -8.59
C THR A 210 -15.45 9.72 -8.96
N THR A 211 -14.52 9.33 -9.83
CA THR A 211 -13.49 10.24 -10.38
C THR A 211 -14.13 11.41 -11.09
N PHE A 212 -15.11 11.13 -11.96
CA PHE A 212 -15.83 12.16 -12.69
C PHE A 212 -16.66 13.05 -11.76
N LEU A 213 -17.35 12.47 -10.77
CA LEU A 213 -18.08 13.22 -9.74
C LEU A 213 -17.14 14.19 -8.99
N ASN A 214 -15.95 13.70 -8.59
CA ASN A 214 -14.97 14.52 -7.89
C ASN A 214 -14.47 15.68 -8.78
N VAL A 215 -14.26 15.44 -10.08
CA VAL A 215 -13.87 16.51 -11.01
C VAL A 215 -14.98 17.55 -11.15
N LEU A 216 -16.23 17.14 -11.27
CA LEU A 216 -17.37 18.07 -11.35
C LEU A 216 -17.54 18.87 -10.04
N SER A 217 -17.27 18.28 -8.90
CA SER A 217 -17.39 18.97 -7.60
C SER A 217 -16.44 20.17 -7.47
N ASN A 218 -15.38 20.24 -8.25
CA ASN A 218 -14.47 21.41 -8.28
C ASN A 218 -15.13 22.66 -8.89
N PHE A 219 -16.26 22.52 -9.58
CA PHE A 219 -17.03 23.64 -10.10
C PHE A 219 -18.04 24.22 -9.09
N ILE A 220 -18.20 23.55 -7.94
CA ILE A 220 -19.06 24.07 -6.87
C ILE A 220 -18.43 25.34 -6.29
N PRO A 221 -19.17 26.46 -6.18
CA PRO A 221 -18.65 27.67 -5.57
C PRO A 221 -18.14 27.42 -4.15
N LYS A 222 -17.02 28.06 -3.78
CA LYS A 222 -16.34 27.84 -2.50
C LYS A 222 -17.16 28.22 -1.27
N GLU A 223 -18.14 29.09 -1.43
CA GLU A 223 -19.09 29.53 -0.42
C GLU A 223 -20.21 28.51 -0.14
N GLU A 224 -20.33 27.48 -0.97
CA GLU A 224 -21.34 26.45 -0.80
C GLU A 224 -20.86 25.35 0.16
N ARG A 225 -21.76 24.89 1.01
CA ARG A 225 -21.51 23.74 1.90
C ARG A 225 -21.63 22.43 1.12
N VAL A 226 -20.55 21.68 1.07
CA VAL A 226 -20.52 20.34 0.45
C VAL A 226 -20.48 19.28 1.55
N ILE A 227 -21.29 18.23 1.39
CA ILE A 227 -21.30 17.04 2.24
C ILE A 227 -20.98 15.84 1.33
N THR A 228 -19.96 15.06 1.68
CA THR A 228 -19.50 13.87 0.92
C THR A 228 -19.63 12.61 1.75
#